data_55cf92d0bf410f21572ba9defaf983c9
#
_entry.id   55cf92d0bf410f21572ba9defaf983c9
#
_cell.length_a   1.000
_cell.length_b   1.000
_cell.length_c   1.000
_cell.angle_alpha   90.00
_cell.angle_beta   90.00
_cell.angle_gamma   90.00
#
_symmetry.space_group_name_H-M   'P 1'
#
loop_
_entity.id
_entity.type
_entity.pdbx_description
1 polymer ?
#
loop_
_entity_poly.entity_id
_entity_poly.type
_entity_poly.pdbx_seq_one_letter_code
_entity_poly.pdbx_strand_id
1 'polypeptide(L)'
;MNSIVQNISLANLSLAFIPVLVVIAIIWRWNMGYKTTIYAIFRMLVQLLLIGYVLTYIFETNSNYIVITVLIFMLLAASWISLRTTSLPRKTLLLNAVYSIVLGGVTVLLLMTQGVLSLKPWYSPSYMIPLGGMIFANCMNSISLAAERLESELKQGHPYEKAKVIALRTSLIPITNMLLAVGLVSLPGMMTGQILAGVSPLIAVRYQIMVMCMIFGSSGISAAVFLHSVKDSFTETKNRFE
;
A
#
# COMPACT_ATOMS: atom_id res chain seq x y z
N MET A 1 -3.62 -33.04 10.03
CA MET A 1 -2.84 -31.91 10.60
C MET A 1 -3.85 -31.00 11.25
N ASN A 2 -3.82 -30.89 12.59
CA ASN A 2 -4.70 -29.95 13.28
C ASN A 2 -4.25 -28.53 12.89
N SER A 3 -5.14 -27.74 12.28
CA SER A 3 -4.87 -26.35 12.00
C SER A 3 -4.66 -25.60 13.32
N ILE A 4 -3.47 -25.05 13.52
CA ILE A 4 -3.11 -24.24 14.69
C ILE A 4 -3.92 -22.92 14.70
N VAL A 5 -4.55 -22.59 13.56
CA VAL A 5 -5.36 -21.38 13.40
C VAL A 5 -6.71 -21.59 14.08
N GLN A 6 -6.96 -20.82 15.15
CA GLN A 6 -8.23 -20.85 15.89
C GLN A 6 -9.34 -20.18 15.08
N ASN A 7 -10.52 -20.81 15.10
CA ASN A 7 -11.72 -20.22 14.50
C ASN A 7 -12.26 -19.11 15.41
N ILE A 8 -12.39 -17.90 14.88
CA ILE A 8 -12.89 -16.74 15.61
C ILE A 8 -14.41 -16.68 15.46
N SER A 9 -15.16 -16.78 16.55
CA SER A 9 -16.61 -16.61 16.53
C SER A 9 -16.99 -15.17 16.18
N LEU A 10 -18.15 -14.97 15.53
CA LEU A 10 -18.63 -13.62 15.19
C LEU A 10 -18.81 -12.72 16.43
N ALA A 11 -19.21 -13.33 17.58
CA ALA A 11 -19.32 -12.62 18.85
C ALA A 11 -17.96 -12.10 19.33
N ASN A 12 -16.91 -12.93 19.26
CA ASN A 12 -15.56 -12.49 19.62
C ASN A 12 -14.98 -11.48 18.63
N LEU A 13 -15.31 -11.62 17.35
CA LEU A 13 -14.89 -10.64 16.32
C LEU A 13 -15.51 -9.27 16.59
N SER A 14 -16.74 -9.18 17.13
CA SER A 14 -17.36 -7.89 17.44
C SER A 14 -16.60 -7.09 18.50
N LEU A 15 -15.88 -7.76 19.42
CA LEU A 15 -15.05 -7.09 20.43
C LEU A 15 -13.90 -6.28 19.81
N ALA A 16 -13.43 -6.68 18.62
CA ALA A 16 -12.40 -5.94 17.90
C ALA A 16 -12.86 -4.55 17.45
N PHE A 17 -14.17 -4.26 17.43
CA PHE A 17 -14.69 -2.95 17.09
C PHE A 17 -14.68 -1.96 18.26
N ILE A 18 -14.50 -2.41 19.51
CA ILE A 18 -14.45 -1.51 20.67
C ILE A 18 -13.38 -0.41 20.49
N PRO A 19 -12.11 -0.69 20.22
CA PRO A 19 -11.11 0.34 19.99
C PRO A 19 -11.42 1.21 18.76
N VAL A 20 -12.07 0.66 17.74
CA VAL A 20 -12.50 1.41 16.56
C VAL A 20 -13.54 2.47 16.92
N LEU A 21 -14.53 2.11 17.76
CA LEU A 21 -15.55 3.04 18.24
C LEU A 21 -14.95 4.16 19.09
N VAL A 22 -13.95 3.85 19.92
CA VAL A 22 -13.22 4.85 20.72
C VAL A 22 -12.54 5.87 19.78
N VAL A 23 -11.84 5.39 18.74
CA VAL A 23 -11.19 6.28 17.76
C VAL A 23 -12.21 7.13 17.00
N ILE A 24 -13.35 6.56 16.58
CA ILE A 24 -14.43 7.32 15.94
C ILE A 24 -14.95 8.42 16.87
N ALA A 25 -15.14 8.11 18.14
CA ALA A 25 -15.59 9.10 19.13
C ALA A 25 -14.58 10.25 19.31
N ILE A 26 -13.29 9.95 19.32
CA ILE A 26 -12.22 10.97 19.35
C ILE A 26 -12.27 11.86 18.11
N ILE A 27 -12.33 11.26 16.92
CA ILE A 27 -12.40 11.99 15.63
C ILE A 27 -13.65 12.88 15.58
N TRP A 28 -14.78 12.39 16.08
CA TRP A 28 -16.01 13.15 16.16
C TRP A 28 -15.87 14.32 17.14
N ARG A 29 -15.31 14.07 18.33
CA ARG A 29 -15.10 15.12 19.35
C ARG A 29 -14.16 16.24 18.86
N TRP A 30 -13.18 15.90 18.02
CA TRP A 30 -12.22 16.87 17.48
C TRP A 30 -12.65 17.47 16.13
N ASN A 31 -13.86 17.21 15.66
CA ASN A 31 -14.39 17.70 14.39
C ASN A 31 -13.51 17.35 13.15
N MET A 32 -12.84 16.22 13.17
CA MET A 32 -11.90 15.80 12.11
C MET A 32 -12.56 15.09 10.91
N GLY A 33 -13.89 15.17 10.74
CA GLY A 33 -14.57 14.58 9.60
C GLY A 33 -14.79 13.06 9.72
N TYR A 34 -15.42 12.60 10.80
CA TYR A 34 -15.71 11.21 11.15
C TYR A 34 -16.43 10.40 10.04
N LYS A 35 -17.18 11.05 9.16
CA LYS A 35 -17.90 10.40 8.04
C LYS A 35 -16.98 9.62 7.11
N THR A 36 -15.80 10.17 6.82
CA THR A 36 -14.78 9.50 5.98
C THR A 36 -14.27 8.24 6.65
N THR A 37 -14.06 8.27 7.97
CA THR A 37 -13.59 7.12 8.74
C THR A 37 -14.64 6.01 8.79
N ILE A 38 -15.91 6.35 9.06
CA ILE A 38 -17.01 5.38 9.03
C ILE A 38 -17.14 4.74 7.65
N TYR A 39 -17.12 5.55 6.59
CA TYR A 39 -17.17 5.04 5.22
C TYR A 39 -15.99 4.10 4.92
N ALA A 40 -14.77 4.44 5.36
CA ALA A 40 -13.59 3.61 5.15
C ALA A 40 -13.71 2.24 5.86
N ILE A 41 -14.21 2.22 7.10
CA ILE A 41 -14.42 0.98 7.86
C ILE A 41 -15.50 0.11 7.22
N PHE A 42 -16.65 0.70 6.87
CA PHE A 42 -17.71 -0.02 6.17
C PHE A 42 -17.21 -0.62 4.84
N ARG A 43 -16.51 0.19 4.05
CA ARG A 43 -15.90 -0.24 2.79
C ARG A 43 -14.91 -1.39 3.01
N MET A 44 -14.06 -1.30 4.04
CA MET A 44 -13.11 -2.37 4.41
C MET A 44 -13.85 -3.69 4.68
N LEU A 45 -14.92 -3.67 5.47
CA LEU A 45 -15.68 -4.88 5.80
C LEU A 45 -16.27 -5.53 4.55
N VAL A 46 -16.95 -4.73 3.72
CA VAL A 46 -17.52 -5.23 2.46
C VAL A 46 -16.43 -5.78 1.53
N GLN A 47 -15.30 -5.08 1.40
CA GLN A 47 -14.20 -5.52 0.55
C GLN A 47 -13.57 -6.82 1.04
N LEU A 48 -13.34 -6.97 2.37
CA LEU A 48 -12.75 -8.19 2.93
C LEU A 48 -13.67 -9.39 2.77
N LEU A 49 -14.98 -9.21 2.96
CA LEU A 49 -15.95 -10.28 2.74
C LEU A 49 -15.98 -10.72 1.27
N LEU A 50 -16.02 -9.75 0.35
CA LEU A 50 -16.04 -10.04 -1.09
C LEU A 50 -14.76 -10.69 -1.57
N ILE A 51 -13.59 -10.19 -1.13
CA ILE A 51 -12.30 -10.70 -1.62
C ILE A 51 -12.06 -12.14 -1.17
N GLY A 52 -12.60 -12.55 -0.02
CA GLY A 52 -12.52 -13.94 0.44
C GLY A 52 -13.10 -14.92 -0.58
N TYR A 53 -14.28 -14.60 -1.14
CA TYR A 53 -14.89 -15.42 -2.20
C TYR A 53 -14.15 -15.32 -3.53
N VAL A 54 -13.73 -14.11 -3.90
CA VAL A 54 -13.03 -13.86 -5.16
C VAL A 54 -11.68 -14.57 -5.20
N LEU A 55 -10.93 -14.55 -4.10
CA LEU A 55 -9.62 -15.22 -4.02
C LEU A 55 -9.73 -16.73 -4.16
N THR A 56 -10.76 -17.36 -3.60
CA THR A 56 -10.99 -18.80 -3.78
C THR A 56 -11.08 -19.15 -5.25
N TYR A 57 -11.90 -18.42 -6.00
CA TYR A 57 -12.05 -18.61 -7.45
C TYR A 57 -10.75 -18.33 -8.24
N ILE A 58 -10.05 -17.24 -7.89
CA ILE A 58 -8.83 -16.84 -8.60
C ILE A 58 -7.68 -17.85 -8.37
N PHE A 59 -7.54 -18.39 -7.16
CA PHE A 59 -6.48 -19.33 -6.83
C PHE A 59 -6.67 -20.70 -7.50
N GLU A 60 -7.90 -21.07 -7.81
CA GLU A 60 -8.24 -22.29 -8.56
C GLU A 60 -8.04 -22.11 -10.08
N THR A 61 -7.96 -20.86 -10.54
CA THR A 61 -7.88 -20.56 -11.97
C THR A 61 -6.42 -20.52 -12.43
N ASN A 62 -6.07 -21.34 -13.43
CA ASN A 62 -4.75 -21.34 -14.08
C ASN A 62 -4.67 -20.37 -15.28
N SER A 63 -5.32 -19.19 -15.19
CA SER A 63 -5.34 -18.21 -16.27
C SER A 63 -4.47 -16.99 -15.95
N ASN A 64 -3.46 -16.76 -16.79
CA ASN A 64 -2.62 -15.56 -16.71
C ASN A 64 -3.41 -14.26 -16.93
N TYR A 65 -4.44 -14.29 -17.79
CA TYR A 65 -5.27 -13.10 -18.07
C TYR A 65 -6.02 -12.60 -16.85
N ILE A 66 -6.53 -13.51 -16.01
CA ILE A 66 -7.23 -13.14 -14.76
C ILE A 66 -6.26 -12.48 -13.80
N VAL A 67 -5.06 -13.04 -13.61
CA VAL A 67 -4.05 -12.47 -12.71
C VAL A 67 -3.64 -11.07 -13.17
N ILE A 68 -3.36 -10.89 -14.46
CA ILE A 68 -3.00 -9.58 -15.03
C ILE A 68 -4.14 -8.58 -14.84
N THR A 69 -5.38 -8.96 -15.12
CA THR A 69 -6.55 -8.09 -14.96
C THR A 69 -6.72 -7.63 -13.52
N VAL A 70 -6.56 -8.54 -12.55
CA VAL A 70 -6.61 -8.22 -11.12
C VAL A 70 -5.49 -7.26 -10.74
N LEU A 71 -4.26 -7.50 -11.18
CA LEU A 71 -3.13 -6.61 -10.89
C LEU A 71 -3.32 -5.21 -11.50
N ILE A 72 -3.83 -5.11 -12.72
CA ILE A 72 -4.16 -3.82 -13.35
C ILE A 72 -5.23 -3.09 -12.55
N PHE A 73 -6.30 -3.78 -12.16
CA PHE A 73 -7.34 -3.19 -11.32
C PHE A 73 -6.79 -2.68 -9.99
N MET A 74 -5.95 -3.48 -9.31
CA MET A 74 -5.32 -3.10 -8.05
C MET A 74 -4.40 -1.89 -8.22
N LEU A 75 -3.62 -1.83 -9.29
CA LEU A 75 -2.74 -0.71 -9.62
C LEU A 75 -3.54 0.58 -9.85
N LEU A 76 -4.60 0.52 -10.66
CA LEU A 76 -5.45 1.68 -10.95
C LEU A 76 -6.16 2.18 -9.67
N ALA A 77 -6.67 1.25 -8.85
CA ALA A 77 -7.28 1.59 -7.57
C ALA A 77 -6.27 2.24 -6.61
N ALA A 78 -5.05 1.70 -6.50
CA ALA A 78 -3.98 2.27 -5.69
C ALA A 78 -3.60 3.68 -6.16
N SER A 79 -3.45 3.88 -7.48
CA SER A 79 -3.17 5.19 -8.08
C SER A 79 -4.26 6.21 -7.78
N TRP A 80 -5.52 5.82 -7.90
CA TRP A 80 -6.64 6.72 -7.59
C TRP A 80 -6.73 7.08 -6.10
N ILE A 81 -6.51 6.12 -5.22
CA ILE A 81 -6.58 6.32 -3.77
C ILE A 81 -5.39 7.15 -3.27
N SER A 82 -4.20 6.99 -3.87
CA SER A 82 -2.99 7.74 -3.48
C SER A 82 -3.16 9.26 -3.57
N LEU A 83 -4.02 9.73 -4.47
CA LEU A 83 -4.29 11.15 -4.70
C LEU A 83 -5.42 11.72 -3.84
N ARG A 84 -5.89 10.98 -2.83
CA ARG A 84 -7.00 11.43 -1.97
C ARG A 84 -6.63 12.61 -1.08
N THR A 85 -5.38 12.73 -0.73
CA THR A 85 -4.85 13.72 0.23
C THR A 85 -4.48 15.06 -0.39
N THR A 86 -4.35 15.15 -1.72
CA THR A 86 -4.03 16.40 -2.43
C THR A 86 -5.29 17.24 -2.69
N SER A 87 -5.14 18.56 -2.69
CA SER A 87 -6.18 19.53 -3.09
C SER A 87 -6.32 19.66 -4.60
N LEU A 88 -5.32 19.25 -5.38
CA LEU A 88 -5.37 19.28 -6.83
C LEU A 88 -6.37 18.24 -7.39
N PRO A 89 -6.98 18.53 -8.55
CA PRO A 89 -7.88 17.59 -9.19
C PRO A 89 -7.17 16.25 -9.47
N ARG A 90 -7.72 15.15 -8.93
CA ARG A 90 -7.12 13.80 -9.08
C ARG A 90 -6.85 13.42 -10.53
N LYS A 91 -7.73 13.85 -11.46
CA LYS A 91 -7.60 13.54 -12.90
C LYS A 91 -6.29 14.09 -13.48
N THR A 92 -5.82 15.25 -13.00
CA THR A 92 -4.59 15.89 -13.47
C THR A 92 -3.34 15.09 -13.08
N LEU A 93 -3.35 14.50 -11.87
CA LEU A 93 -2.20 13.78 -11.33
C LEU A 93 -2.28 12.26 -11.51
N LEU A 94 -3.42 11.74 -12.02
CA LEU A 94 -3.64 10.29 -12.09
C LEU A 94 -2.61 9.57 -12.97
N LEU A 95 -2.30 10.13 -14.14
CA LEU A 95 -1.30 9.54 -15.03
C LEU A 95 0.08 9.51 -14.39
N ASN A 96 0.45 10.56 -13.65
CA ASN A 96 1.70 10.62 -12.90
C ASN A 96 1.75 9.54 -11.80
N ALA A 97 0.64 9.33 -11.07
CA ALA A 97 0.55 8.29 -10.05
C ALA A 97 0.61 6.88 -10.67
N VAL A 98 -0.12 6.62 -11.75
CA VAL A 98 -0.06 5.35 -12.49
C VAL A 98 1.35 5.07 -12.99
N TYR A 99 1.96 6.03 -13.68
CA TYR A 99 3.33 5.92 -14.18
C TYR A 99 4.33 5.61 -13.05
N SER A 100 4.20 6.30 -11.92
CA SER A 100 5.06 6.11 -10.75
C SER A 100 4.92 4.74 -10.11
N ILE A 101 3.68 4.23 -10.00
CA ILE A 101 3.45 2.87 -9.47
C ILE A 101 3.88 1.80 -10.48
N VAL A 102 3.75 2.05 -11.77
CA VAL A 102 4.28 1.12 -12.80
C VAL A 102 5.80 1.05 -12.68
N LEU A 103 6.51 2.17 -12.69
CA LEU A 103 7.97 2.17 -12.62
C LEU A 103 8.52 1.64 -11.29
N GLY A 104 7.95 2.06 -10.16
CA GLY A 104 8.43 1.61 -8.85
C GLY A 104 7.82 0.28 -8.40
N GLY A 105 6.55 0.06 -8.67
CA GLY A 105 5.82 -1.12 -8.18
C GLY A 105 5.94 -2.33 -9.10
N VAL A 106 5.56 -2.18 -10.38
CA VAL A 106 5.54 -3.34 -11.31
C VAL A 106 6.95 -3.85 -11.59
N THR A 107 7.94 -2.97 -11.79
CA THR A 107 9.33 -3.41 -12.00
C THR A 107 9.89 -4.18 -10.79
N VAL A 108 9.61 -3.72 -9.57
CA VAL A 108 10.02 -4.42 -8.35
C VAL A 108 9.25 -5.74 -8.21
N LEU A 109 7.94 -5.78 -8.53
CA LEU A 109 7.17 -7.03 -8.52
C LEU A 109 7.79 -8.05 -9.46
N LEU A 110 8.10 -7.68 -10.68
CA LEU A 110 8.72 -8.56 -11.67
C LEU A 110 10.11 -9.02 -11.21
N LEU A 111 10.93 -8.13 -10.66
CA LEU A 111 12.25 -8.50 -10.11
C LEU A 111 12.12 -9.55 -9.00
N MET A 112 11.18 -9.39 -8.07
CA MET A 112 11.01 -10.32 -6.96
C MET A 112 10.42 -11.66 -7.41
N THR A 113 9.43 -11.65 -8.28
CA THR A 113 8.74 -12.88 -8.71
C THR A 113 9.55 -13.68 -9.73
N GLN A 114 10.24 -13.02 -10.66
CA GLN A 114 11.01 -13.69 -11.69
C GLN A 114 12.50 -13.82 -11.31
N GLY A 115 13.10 -12.78 -10.74
CA GLY A 115 14.51 -12.79 -10.37
C GLY A 115 14.80 -13.53 -9.07
N VAL A 116 14.06 -13.25 -8.00
CA VAL A 116 14.33 -13.83 -6.67
C VAL A 116 13.62 -15.17 -6.46
N LEU A 117 12.31 -15.24 -6.74
CA LEU A 117 11.51 -16.46 -6.52
C LEU A 117 11.54 -17.43 -7.69
N SER A 118 11.85 -16.96 -8.90
CA SER A 118 11.87 -17.77 -10.13
C SER A 118 10.59 -18.59 -10.33
N LEU A 119 9.43 -17.93 -10.20
CA LEU A 119 8.12 -18.58 -10.19
C LEU A 119 7.83 -19.33 -11.49
N LYS A 120 7.33 -20.54 -11.35
CA LYS A 120 6.84 -21.40 -12.45
C LYS A 120 5.47 -21.98 -12.09
N PRO A 121 4.38 -21.58 -12.78
CA PRO A 121 4.32 -20.56 -13.84
C PRO A 121 4.57 -19.15 -13.30
N TRP A 122 5.05 -18.25 -14.17
CA TRP A 122 5.41 -16.86 -13.81
C TRP A 122 4.23 -16.06 -13.23
N TYR A 123 3.01 -16.41 -13.57
CA TYR A 123 1.76 -15.76 -13.17
C TYR A 123 1.09 -16.41 -11.95
N SER A 124 1.78 -17.27 -11.20
CA SER A 124 1.18 -17.99 -10.05
C SER A 124 0.33 -17.04 -9.16
N PRO A 125 -1.01 -17.21 -9.13
CA PRO A 125 -1.91 -16.26 -8.46
C PRO A 125 -1.62 -16.11 -6.97
N SER A 126 -1.27 -17.23 -6.32
CA SER A 126 -0.99 -17.29 -4.87
C SER A 126 0.23 -16.46 -4.43
N TYR A 127 1.10 -16.09 -5.38
CA TYR A 127 2.24 -15.20 -5.14
C TYR A 127 2.02 -13.83 -5.74
N MET A 128 1.61 -13.75 -7.02
CA MET A 128 1.51 -12.49 -7.74
C MET A 128 0.51 -11.52 -7.11
N ILE A 129 -0.65 -12.00 -6.68
CA ILE A 129 -1.70 -11.14 -6.13
C ILE A 129 -1.34 -10.62 -4.74
N PRO A 130 -0.91 -11.45 -3.76
CA PRO A 130 -0.51 -10.95 -2.46
C PRO A 130 0.73 -10.04 -2.51
N LEU A 131 1.76 -10.39 -3.28
CA LEU A 131 2.94 -9.55 -3.42
C LEU A 131 2.63 -8.23 -4.13
N GLY A 132 1.85 -8.27 -5.22
CA GLY A 132 1.34 -7.08 -5.89
C GLY A 132 0.53 -6.18 -4.97
N GLY A 133 -0.34 -6.77 -4.14
CA GLY A 133 -1.11 -6.04 -3.14
C GLY A 133 -0.24 -5.31 -2.13
N MET A 134 0.77 -5.98 -1.58
CA MET A 134 1.72 -5.35 -0.65
C MET A 134 2.49 -4.20 -1.32
N ILE A 135 2.98 -4.39 -2.53
CA ILE A 135 3.69 -3.36 -3.30
C ILE A 135 2.77 -2.16 -3.56
N PHE A 136 1.62 -2.38 -4.20
CA PHE A 136 0.75 -1.29 -4.61
C PHE A 136 0.18 -0.51 -3.43
N ALA A 137 -0.13 -1.18 -2.30
CA ALA A 137 -0.58 -0.53 -1.08
C ALA A 137 0.52 0.37 -0.47
N ASN A 138 1.77 -0.07 -0.47
CA ASN A 138 2.87 0.72 0.07
C ASN A 138 3.28 1.86 -0.89
N CYS A 139 3.29 1.65 -2.21
CA CYS A 139 3.45 2.72 -3.20
C CYS A 139 2.35 3.78 -3.05
N MET A 140 1.08 3.36 -2.93
CA MET A 140 -0.06 4.23 -2.68
C MET A 140 0.14 5.11 -1.44
N ASN A 141 0.55 4.52 -0.32
CA ASN A 141 0.77 5.24 0.93
C ASN A 141 1.93 6.25 0.80
N SER A 142 3.05 5.84 0.19
CA SER A 142 4.21 6.71 0.01
C SER A 142 3.91 7.87 -0.94
N ILE A 143 3.18 7.65 -2.04
CA ILE A 143 2.75 8.72 -2.94
C ILE A 143 1.77 9.66 -2.23
N SER A 144 0.82 9.13 -1.44
CA SER A 144 -0.13 9.95 -0.66
C SER A 144 0.58 10.91 0.30
N LEU A 145 1.55 10.39 1.05
CA LEU A 145 2.34 11.21 1.99
C LEU A 145 3.25 12.20 1.27
N ALA A 146 3.86 11.78 0.15
CA ALA A 146 4.69 12.64 -0.66
C ALA A 146 3.90 13.81 -1.27
N ALA A 147 2.71 13.53 -1.82
CA ALA A 147 1.85 14.53 -2.42
C ALA A 147 1.35 15.56 -1.40
N GLU A 148 0.86 15.09 -0.24
CA GLU A 148 0.40 15.94 0.85
C GLU A 148 1.52 16.83 1.39
N ARG A 149 2.70 16.24 1.65
CA ARG A 149 3.83 17.00 2.17
C ARG A 149 4.39 18.00 1.16
N LEU A 150 4.49 17.61 -0.13
CA LEU A 150 4.89 18.52 -1.19
C LEU A 150 3.97 19.75 -1.23
N GLU A 151 2.67 19.53 -1.22
CA GLU A 151 1.68 20.61 -1.26
C GLU A 151 1.79 21.52 -0.02
N SER A 152 1.97 20.94 1.16
CA SER A 152 2.17 21.69 2.41
C SER A 152 3.42 22.59 2.36
N GLU A 153 4.53 22.08 1.88
CA GLU A 153 5.79 22.83 1.76
C GLU A 153 5.71 23.96 0.73
N LEU A 154 5.04 23.71 -0.40
CA LEU A 154 4.82 24.72 -1.44
C LEU A 154 3.91 25.85 -0.94
N LYS A 155 2.88 25.56 -0.16
CA LYS A 155 2.01 26.56 0.50
C LYS A 155 2.78 27.42 1.52
N GLN A 156 3.86 26.89 2.10
CA GLN A 156 4.75 27.65 2.99
C GLN A 156 5.77 28.51 2.24
N GLY A 157 5.74 28.51 0.90
CA GLY A 157 6.62 29.33 0.05
C GLY A 157 7.99 28.68 -0.22
N HIS A 158 8.22 27.42 0.15
CA HIS A 158 9.49 26.77 -0.16
C HIS A 158 9.65 26.53 -1.68
N PRO A 159 10.88 26.67 -2.23
CA PRO A 159 11.16 26.30 -3.62
C PRO A 159 10.89 24.81 -3.87
N TYR A 160 10.42 24.47 -5.08
CA TYR A 160 10.05 23.09 -5.44
C TYR A 160 11.13 22.05 -5.10
N GLU A 161 12.39 22.33 -5.43
CA GLU A 161 13.49 21.40 -5.19
C GLU A 161 13.71 21.11 -3.69
N LYS A 162 13.51 22.11 -2.83
CA LYS A 162 13.56 21.92 -1.36
C LYS A 162 12.33 21.16 -0.88
N ALA A 163 11.15 21.54 -1.33
CA ALA A 163 9.88 20.91 -0.98
C ALA A 163 9.87 19.41 -1.36
N LYS A 164 10.37 19.08 -2.55
CA LYS A 164 10.51 17.72 -3.07
C LYS A 164 11.37 16.82 -2.15
N VAL A 165 12.51 17.31 -1.70
CA VAL A 165 13.39 16.54 -0.81
C VAL A 165 12.73 16.30 0.55
N ILE A 166 12.07 17.30 1.12
CA ILE A 166 11.34 17.17 2.38
C ILE A 166 10.18 16.19 2.22
N ALA A 167 9.43 16.27 1.13
CA ALA A 167 8.31 15.39 0.83
C ALA A 167 8.74 13.93 0.68
N LEU A 168 9.82 13.66 -0.06
CA LEU A 168 10.37 12.31 -0.18
C LEU A 168 10.80 11.75 1.18
N ARG A 169 11.55 12.53 1.95
CA ARG A 169 11.99 12.12 3.29
C ARG A 169 10.81 11.78 4.19
N THR A 170 9.78 12.62 4.21
CA THR A 170 8.58 12.40 5.03
C THR A 170 7.82 11.14 4.59
N SER A 171 7.69 10.91 3.29
CA SER A 171 6.98 9.75 2.76
C SER A 171 7.65 8.41 3.07
N LEU A 172 8.95 8.42 3.33
CA LEU A 172 9.73 7.22 3.68
C LEU A 172 9.80 6.94 5.19
N ILE A 173 9.37 7.86 6.05
CA ILE A 173 9.40 7.66 7.51
C ILE A 173 8.71 6.34 7.93
N PRO A 174 7.46 6.03 7.50
CA PRO A 174 6.78 4.83 7.96
C PRO A 174 7.51 3.55 7.59
N ILE A 175 8.03 3.47 6.36
CA ILE A 175 8.74 2.26 5.92
C ILE A 175 10.12 2.14 6.56
N THR A 176 10.83 3.25 6.77
CA THR A 176 12.11 3.25 7.49
C THR A 176 11.90 2.77 8.93
N ASN A 177 10.85 3.24 9.61
CA ASN A 177 10.50 2.77 10.95
C ASN A 177 10.18 1.27 10.96
N MET A 178 9.49 0.78 9.93
CA MET A 178 9.21 -0.66 9.78
C MET A 178 10.51 -1.47 9.61
N LEU A 179 11.49 -0.98 8.82
CA LEU A 179 12.80 -1.63 8.68
C LEU A 179 13.55 -1.71 10.02
N LEU A 180 13.49 -0.65 10.83
CA LEU A 180 14.14 -0.59 12.14
C LEU A 180 13.44 -1.47 13.18
N ALA A 181 12.11 -1.63 13.07
CA ALA A 181 11.30 -2.37 14.03
C ALA A 181 11.24 -3.88 13.77
N VAL A 182 11.42 -4.31 12.52
CA VAL A 182 11.25 -5.71 12.13
C VAL A 182 12.26 -6.63 12.82
N GLY A 183 11.76 -7.71 13.40
CA GLY A 183 12.58 -8.69 14.13
C GLY A 183 12.91 -8.31 15.58
N LEU A 184 12.72 -7.06 15.99
CA LEU A 184 12.92 -6.60 17.37
C LEU A 184 11.62 -6.23 18.07
N VAL A 185 10.82 -5.39 17.42
CA VAL A 185 9.57 -4.86 17.97
C VAL A 185 8.36 -5.58 17.37
N SER A 186 8.45 -5.98 16.11
CA SER A 186 7.36 -6.61 15.40
C SER A 186 7.80 -7.84 14.60
N LEU A 187 6.94 -8.86 14.59
CA LEU A 187 6.99 -9.95 13.64
C LEU A 187 5.91 -9.71 12.58
N PRO A 188 6.27 -9.52 11.30
CA PRO A 188 5.30 -9.24 10.25
C PRO A 188 4.31 -10.39 10.04
N GLY A 189 3.07 -10.04 9.70
CA GLY A 189 1.98 -11.00 9.58
C GLY A 189 2.24 -12.14 8.59
N MET A 190 2.94 -11.88 7.48
CA MET A 190 3.30 -12.91 6.51
C MET A 190 4.24 -13.95 7.12
N MET A 191 5.30 -13.51 7.79
CA MET A 191 6.23 -14.40 8.49
C MET A 191 5.53 -15.19 9.58
N THR A 192 4.71 -14.52 10.40
CA THR A 192 3.93 -15.17 11.46
C THR A 192 2.95 -16.20 10.88
N GLY A 193 2.25 -15.86 9.81
CA GLY A 193 1.35 -16.78 9.10
C GLY A 193 2.06 -18.03 8.56
N GLN A 194 3.24 -17.87 7.98
CA GLN A 194 4.06 -18.99 7.51
C GLN A 194 4.50 -19.91 8.66
N ILE A 195 4.95 -19.35 9.78
CA ILE A 195 5.36 -20.12 10.97
C ILE A 195 4.16 -20.88 11.55
N LEU A 196 3.00 -20.25 11.67
CA LEU A 196 1.76 -20.89 12.13
C LEU A 196 1.28 -22.00 11.18
N ALA A 197 1.58 -21.87 9.87
CA ALA A 197 1.35 -22.91 8.87
C ALA A 197 2.39 -24.03 8.88
N GLY A 198 3.37 -24.01 9.80
CA GLY A 198 4.38 -25.05 9.96
C GLY A 198 5.66 -24.86 9.15
N VAL A 199 5.84 -23.71 8.51
CA VAL A 199 7.09 -23.38 7.81
C VAL A 199 8.19 -23.07 8.84
N SER A 200 9.41 -23.56 8.59
CA SER A 200 10.56 -23.27 9.46
C SER A 200 10.80 -21.76 9.57
N PRO A 201 11.05 -21.22 10.79
CA PRO A 201 11.34 -19.81 10.99
C PRO A 201 12.47 -19.27 10.12
N LEU A 202 13.53 -20.05 9.87
CA LEU A 202 14.65 -19.64 9.02
C LEU A 202 14.25 -19.46 7.55
N ILE A 203 13.29 -20.24 7.05
CA ILE A 203 12.73 -20.08 5.71
C ILE A 203 11.84 -18.82 5.69
N ALA A 204 10.96 -18.67 6.69
CA ALA A 204 10.07 -17.52 6.81
C ALA A 204 10.83 -16.19 6.88
N VAL A 205 11.98 -16.16 7.59
CA VAL A 205 12.87 -14.97 7.65
C VAL A 205 13.39 -14.59 6.26
N ARG A 206 13.81 -15.53 5.40
CA ARG A 206 14.29 -15.23 4.04
C ARG A 206 13.19 -14.56 3.20
N TYR A 207 11.97 -15.09 3.26
CA TYR A 207 10.81 -14.46 2.61
C TYR A 207 10.56 -13.06 3.15
N GLN A 208 10.67 -12.88 4.46
CA GLN A 208 10.43 -11.57 5.07
C GLN A 208 11.49 -10.54 4.68
N ILE A 209 12.77 -10.93 4.58
CA ILE A 209 13.84 -10.05 4.07
C ILE A 209 13.51 -9.60 2.64
N MET A 210 13.13 -10.52 1.76
CA MET A 210 12.72 -10.21 0.40
C MET A 210 11.55 -9.20 0.39
N VAL A 211 10.51 -9.45 1.21
CA VAL A 211 9.34 -8.56 1.31
C VAL A 211 9.73 -7.17 1.80
N MET A 212 10.61 -7.05 2.79
CA MET A 212 11.05 -5.75 3.31
C MET A 212 11.84 -4.96 2.25
N CYS A 213 12.75 -5.60 1.54
CA CYS A 213 13.47 -4.98 0.41
C CYS A 213 12.51 -4.53 -0.71
N MET A 214 11.53 -5.38 -1.03
CA MET A 214 10.50 -5.13 -2.02
C MET A 214 9.64 -3.88 -1.66
N ILE A 215 9.16 -3.83 -0.43
CA ILE A 215 8.32 -2.72 0.03
C ILE A 215 9.12 -1.42 0.08
N PHE A 216 10.33 -1.44 0.63
CA PHE A 216 11.19 -0.26 0.69
C PHE A 216 11.55 0.26 -0.71
N GLY A 217 12.00 -0.62 -1.60
CA GLY A 217 12.39 -0.26 -2.96
C GLY A 217 11.21 0.30 -3.76
N SER A 218 10.08 -0.39 -3.77
CA SER A 218 8.89 0.06 -4.51
C SER A 218 8.33 1.38 -3.98
N SER A 219 8.27 1.57 -2.67
CA SER A 219 7.83 2.81 -2.04
C SER A 219 8.72 3.99 -2.39
N GLY A 220 10.05 3.82 -2.24
CA GLY A 220 11.01 4.88 -2.51
C GLY A 220 11.05 5.29 -3.97
N ILE A 221 11.10 4.31 -4.89
CA ILE A 221 11.13 4.58 -6.32
C ILE A 221 9.82 5.27 -6.76
N SER A 222 8.66 4.73 -6.36
CA SER A 222 7.36 5.32 -6.73
C SER A 222 7.20 6.75 -6.22
N ALA A 223 7.56 7.02 -4.96
CA ALA A 223 7.48 8.37 -4.42
C ALA A 223 8.44 9.35 -5.11
N ALA A 224 9.68 8.93 -5.40
CA ALA A 224 10.67 9.74 -6.09
C ALA A 224 10.24 10.06 -7.54
N VAL A 225 9.76 9.06 -8.28
CA VAL A 225 9.25 9.24 -9.65
C VAL A 225 8.03 10.15 -9.65
N PHE A 226 7.09 9.95 -8.72
CA PHE A 226 5.93 10.82 -8.59
C PHE A 226 6.33 12.27 -8.37
N LEU A 227 7.17 12.54 -7.37
CA LEU A 227 7.67 13.87 -7.06
C LEU A 227 8.46 14.51 -8.21
N HIS A 228 9.06 13.72 -9.08
CA HIS A 228 9.73 14.24 -10.27
C HIS A 228 8.73 14.59 -11.37
N SER A 229 7.74 13.75 -11.58
CA SER A 229 6.78 13.88 -12.70
C SER A 229 5.69 14.95 -12.49
N VAL A 230 5.42 15.36 -11.24
CA VAL A 230 4.35 16.35 -10.95
C VAL A 230 4.83 17.79 -10.87
N LYS A 231 6.12 18.07 -11.16
CA LYS A 231 6.71 19.40 -11.04
C LYS A 231 5.90 20.47 -11.77
N ASP A 232 5.60 20.23 -13.03
CA ASP A 232 4.91 21.20 -13.87
C ASP A 232 3.48 21.45 -13.40
N SER A 233 2.77 20.38 -12.99
CA SER A 233 1.40 20.47 -12.49
C SER A 233 1.27 21.34 -11.23
N PHE A 234 2.24 21.28 -10.33
CA PHE A 234 2.25 22.09 -9.12
C PHE A 234 2.77 23.51 -9.36
N THR A 235 3.68 23.71 -10.31
CA THR A 235 4.23 25.03 -10.66
C THR A 235 3.20 25.87 -11.42
N GLU A 236 2.46 25.30 -12.37
CA GLU A 236 1.40 25.99 -13.09
C GLU A 236 0.24 26.40 -12.16
N THR A 237 -0.06 25.59 -11.16
CA THR A 237 -1.14 25.90 -10.22
C THR A 237 -0.76 27.07 -9.32
N LYS A 238 0.51 27.22 -8.93
CA LYS A 238 1.00 28.37 -8.15
C LYS A 238 0.76 29.69 -8.90
N ASN A 239 1.11 29.72 -10.20
CA ASN A 239 0.95 30.90 -11.06
C ASN A 239 -0.52 31.27 -11.34
N ARG A 240 -1.50 30.41 -11.01
CA ARG A 240 -2.94 30.73 -11.12
C ARG A 240 -3.53 31.35 -9.87
N PHE A 241 -2.85 31.26 -8.76
CA PHE A 241 -3.30 31.79 -7.45
C PHE A 241 -2.50 33.03 -6.99
N GLU A 242 -1.42 33.38 -7.68
CA GLU A 242 -0.76 34.68 -7.63
C GLU A 242 -1.36 35.63 -8.69
#